data_93cd6099af00ac983cbab8965d0b6e80
#
_entry.id   93cd6099af00ac983cbab8965d0b6e80
#
_cell.length_a   1.000
_cell.length_b   1.000
_cell.length_c   1.000
_cell.angle_alpha   90.00
_cell.angle_beta   90.00
_cell.angle_gamma   90.00
#
_symmetry.space_group_name_H-M   'P 1'
#
loop_
_entity.id
_entity.type
_entity.pdbx_description
1 polymer ?
#
loop_
_entity_poly.entity_id
_entity_poly.type
_entity_poly.pdbx_seq_one_letter_code
_entity_poly.pdbx_strand_id
1 'polypeptide(L)'
;MTAGDQPQTVDNGPFTTPQLLRIDDALRSADDSTRLTFSVYVGDLDTPVRGHAEKLLSQLADPDNSVLVAVSPNQRVLEIVTGHEARRRVPDRSAKLAAMSMSAAFAGGDLAGGIVSGLSQLANQAGKH
;
A
#
# COMPACT_ATOMS: atom_id res chain seq x y z
N MET A 1 -3.42 -11.80 -27.79
CA MET A 1 -3.38 -11.73 -27.47
C MET A 1 -3.35 -11.46 -27.28
N THR A 2 -3.61 -11.28 -27.33
CA THR A 2 -3.68 -11.02 -27.10
C THR A 2 -3.93 -10.73 -26.74
N ALA A 3 -4.24 -10.56 -26.70
CA ALA A 3 -4.38 -10.36 -26.41
C ALA A 3 -4.50 -10.11 -26.19
N GLY A 4 -4.77 -9.97 -26.41
CA GLY A 4 -4.63 -9.79 -26.10
C GLY A 4 -4.66 -9.55 -25.81
N ASP A 5 -4.72 -9.39 -26.12
CA ASP A 5 -4.58 -9.23 -25.64
C ASP A 5 -4.51 -9.01 -25.00
N GLN A 6 -4.61 -8.75 -24.89
CA GLN A 6 -4.50 -8.57 -24.09
C GLN A 6 -4.59 -8.06 -23.52
N PRO A 7 -4.93 -7.95 -23.63
CA PRO A 7 -4.90 -7.50 -22.73
C PRO A 7 -4.87 -7.39 -22.15
N GLN A 8 -5.36 -7.33 -22.42
CA GLN A 8 -5.20 -7.34 -21.53
C GLN A 8 -4.67 -7.84 -20.92
N THR A 9 -4.48 -8.08 -21.73
CA THR A 9 -3.92 -8.68 -20.75
C THR A 9 -3.60 -7.95 -19.54
N VAL A 10 -4.22 -8.07 -18.65
CA VAL A 10 -3.95 -7.38 -17.43
C VAL A 10 -2.84 -8.09 -16.72
N ASP A 11 -1.78 -7.37 -16.52
CA ASP A 11 -0.67 -7.87 -15.74
C ASP A 11 -0.98 -7.69 -14.27
N ASN A 12 -1.22 -8.78 -13.57
CA ASN A 12 -1.49 -8.74 -12.14
C ASN A 12 -0.22 -8.56 -11.31
N GLY A 13 0.94 -8.41 -11.98
CA GLY A 13 2.21 -8.33 -11.30
C GLY A 13 2.49 -9.61 -10.53
N PRO A 14 2.95 -9.51 -9.26
CA PRO A 14 3.29 -10.70 -8.47
C PRO A 14 2.08 -11.36 -7.81
N PHE A 15 0.85 -10.95 -8.15
CA PHE A 15 -0.34 -11.41 -7.45
C PHE A 15 -1.25 -12.26 -8.32
N THR A 16 -1.88 -13.26 -7.70
CA THR A 16 -3.00 -13.97 -8.31
C THR A 16 -4.26 -13.10 -8.20
N THR A 17 -5.28 -13.44 -8.98
CA THR A 17 -6.56 -12.72 -8.89
C THR A 17 -7.18 -12.78 -7.49
N PRO A 18 -7.23 -13.94 -6.80
CA PRO A 18 -7.72 -13.95 -5.42
C PRO A 18 -6.93 -13.05 -4.49
N GLN A 19 -5.60 -12.97 -4.67
CA GLN A 19 -4.77 -12.10 -3.85
C GLN A 19 -5.10 -10.62 -4.07
N LEU A 20 -5.32 -10.22 -5.33
CA LEU A 20 -5.72 -8.86 -5.65
C LEU A 20 -7.07 -8.51 -5.03
N LEU A 21 -8.02 -9.46 -5.05
CA LEU A 21 -9.32 -9.24 -4.42
C LEU A 21 -9.19 -9.05 -2.91
N ARG A 22 -8.32 -9.82 -2.26
CA ARG A 22 -8.06 -9.67 -0.82
C ARG A 22 -7.47 -8.30 -0.50
N ILE A 23 -6.53 -7.84 -1.31
CA ILE A 23 -5.93 -6.52 -1.13
C ILE A 23 -6.99 -5.44 -1.31
N ASP A 24 -7.81 -5.57 -2.33
CA ASP A 24 -8.88 -4.61 -2.62
C ASP A 24 -9.88 -4.54 -1.47
N ASP A 25 -10.29 -5.70 -0.93
CA ASP A 25 -11.18 -5.75 0.22
C ASP A 25 -10.55 -5.09 1.45
N ALA A 26 -9.26 -5.31 1.66
CA ALA A 26 -8.54 -4.72 2.79
C ALA A 26 -8.49 -3.19 2.65
N LEU A 27 -8.28 -2.69 1.43
CA LEU A 27 -8.29 -1.25 1.17
C LEU A 27 -9.65 -0.64 1.49
N ARG A 28 -10.71 -1.25 0.98
CA ARG A 28 -12.06 -0.75 1.24
C ARG A 28 -12.42 -0.77 2.72
N SER A 29 -12.06 -1.85 3.39
CA SER A 29 -12.33 -1.99 4.83
C SER A 29 -11.59 -0.91 5.63
N ALA A 30 -10.34 -0.65 5.27
CA ALA A 30 -9.54 0.38 5.93
C ALA A 30 -10.15 1.77 5.69
N ASP A 31 -10.54 2.07 4.45
CA ASP A 31 -11.17 3.35 4.13
C ASP A 31 -12.47 3.54 4.91
N ASP A 32 -13.31 2.52 4.93
CA ASP A 32 -14.63 2.60 5.59
C ASP A 32 -14.50 2.81 7.08
N SER A 33 -13.56 2.14 7.73
CA SER A 33 -13.44 2.21 9.19
C SER A 33 -12.77 3.50 9.65
N THR A 34 -11.87 4.08 8.84
CA THR A 34 -11.05 5.22 9.26
C THR A 34 -11.49 6.54 8.65
N ARG A 35 -12.16 6.50 7.50
CA ARG A 35 -12.47 7.66 6.65
C ARG A 35 -11.24 8.29 6.01
N LEU A 36 -10.08 7.65 6.12
CA LEU A 36 -8.91 7.97 5.33
C LEU A 36 -8.97 7.19 4.02
N THR A 37 -8.15 7.57 3.05
CA THR A 37 -8.04 6.85 1.80
C THR A 37 -6.71 6.09 1.78
N PHE A 38 -6.79 4.77 1.67
CA PHE A 38 -5.61 3.92 1.61
C PHE A 38 -5.37 3.50 0.17
N SER A 39 -4.10 3.52 -0.25
CA SER A 39 -3.70 3.12 -1.59
C SER A 39 -2.44 2.27 -1.52
N VAL A 40 -2.29 1.38 -2.49
CA VAL A 40 -1.11 0.52 -2.61
C VAL A 40 -0.53 0.70 -4.00
N TYR A 41 0.76 0.97 -4.06
CA TYR A 41 1.53 0.97 -5.31
C TYR A 41 2.49 -0.21 -5.26
N VAL A 42 2.51 -1.02 -6.29
CA VAL A 42 3.46 -2.12 -6.43
C VAL A 42 4.19 -1.98 -7.75
N GLY A 43 5.49 -1.72 -7.67
CA GLY A 43 6.31 -1.50 -8.86
C GLY A 43 7.64 -0.92 -8.46
N ASP A 44 8.48 -0.66 -9.45
CA ASP A 44 9.81 -0.10 -9.19
C ASP A 44 9.69 1.32 -8.65
N LEU A 45 10.62 1.65 -7.77
CA LEU A 45 10.69 2.99 -7.15
C LEU A 45 12.03 3.62 -7.49
N ASP A 46 11.98 4.88 -7.94
CA ASP A 46 13.18 5.65 -8.22
C ASP A 46 13.85 6.07 -6.90
N THR A 47 15.15 6.29 -6.94
CA THR A 47 15.86 6.80 -5.79
C THR A 47 15.92 8.32 -5.82
N PRO A 48 15.74 8.98 -4.68
CA PRO A 48 15.50 8.39 -3.36
C PRO A 48 14.09 7.80 -3.26
N VAL A 49 13.99 6.59 -2.73
CA VAL A 49 12.74 5.82 -2.70
C VAL A 49 11.62 6.60 -2.01
N ARG A 50 11.92 7.19 -0.87
CA ARG A 50 10.91 7.95 -0.13
C ARG A 50 10.39 9.14 -0.94
N GLY A 51 11.28 9.83 -1.63
CA GLY A 51 10.89 10.96 -2.47
C GLY A 51 9.93 10.54 -3.59
N HIS A 52 10.20 9.40 -4.21
CA HIS A 52 9.32 8.88 -5.25
C HIS A 52 7.95 8.50 -4.66
N ALA A 53 7.95 7.85 -3.49
CA ALA A 53 6.70 7.49 -2.82
C ALA A 53 5.89 8.74 -2.47
N GLU A 54 6.52 9.79 -2.00
CA GLU A 54 5.84 11.05 -1.68
C GLU A 54 5.26 11.70 -2.93
N LYS A 55 5.98 11.61 -4.05
CA LYS A 55 5.47 12.11 -5.33
C LYS A 55 4.23 11.34 -5.77
N LEU A 56 4.24 10.01 -5.62
CA LEU A 56 3.08 9.18 -5.94
C LEU A 56 1.88 9.57 -5.06
N LEU A 57 2.12 9.80 -3.78
CA LEU A 57 1.07 10.25 -2.86
C LEU A 57 0.45 11.56 -3.36
N SER A 58 1.28 12.50 -3.78
CA SER A 58 0.80 13.81 -4.23
C SER A 58 -0.09 13.75 -5.47
N GLN A 59 -0.02 12.65 -6.21
CA GLN A 59 -0.82 12.45 -7.43
C GLN A 59 -2.17 11.79 -7.16
N LEU A 60 -2.45 11.40 -5.92
CA LEU A 60 -3.73 10.81 -5.55
C LEU A 60 -4.82 11.88 -5.50
N ALA A 61 -6.08 11.45 -5.53
CA ALA A 61 -7.22 12.37 -5.57
C ALA A 61 -7.32 13.24 -4.31
N ASP A 62 -6.98 12.68 -3.14
CA ASP A 62 -7.06 13.39 -1.86
C ASP A 62 -5.79 13.12 -1.05
N PRO A 63 -4.65 13.71 -1.47
CA PRO A 63 -3.37 13.38 -0.85
C PRO A 63 -3.31 13.66 0.65
N ASP A 64 -3.93 14.74 1.10
CA ASP A 64 -3.86 15.12 2.52
C ASP A 64 -4.45 14.06 3.45
N ASN A 65 -5.49 13.37 3.00
CA ASN A 65 -6.18 12.34 3.78
C ASN A 65 -5.80 10.92 3.35
N SER A 66 -4.70 10.78 2.63
CA SER A 66 -4.30 9.49 2.07
C SER A 66 -3.12 8.88 2.79
N VAL A 67 -3.12 7.54 2.80
CA VAL A 67 -1.99 6.72 3.26
C VAL A 67 -1.59 5.85 2.06
N LEU A 68 -0.36 5.97 1.61
CA LEU A 68 0.15 5.19 0.49
C LEU A 68 1.16 4.18 0.98
N VAL A 69 0.94 2.91 0.63
CA VAL A 69 1.90 1.84 0.85
C VAL A 69 2.57 1.57 -0.50
N ALA A 70 3.82 1.93 -0.64
CA ALA A 70 4.59 1.76 -1.88
C ALA A 70 5.56 0.61 -1.71
N VAL A 71 5.44 -0.41 -2.55
CA VAL A 71 6.22 -1.64 -2.45
C VAL A 71 6.92 -1.90 -3.77
N SER A 72 8.22 -2.13 -3.70
CA SER A 72 9.00 -2.62 -4.85
C SER A 72 9.55 -4.00 -4.52
N PRO A 73 8.89 -5.07 -4.97
CA PRO A 73 9.39 -6.42 -4.70
C PRO A 73 10.77 -6.66 -5.31
N ASN A 74 11.02 -6.14 -6.51
CA ASN A 74 12.29 -6.33 -7.19
C ASN A 74 13.45 -5.69 -6.44
N GLN A 75 13.22 -4.54 -5.85
CA GLN A 75 14.25 -3.79 -5.13
C GLN A 75 14.26 -4.12 -3.64
N ARG A 76 13.29 -4.88 -3.18
CA ARG A 76 13.12 -5.25 -1.76
C ARG A 76 13.01 -4.03 -0.87
N VAL A 77 12.24 -3.04 -1.32
CA VAL A 77 12.01 -1.82 -0.54
C VAL A 77 10.53 -1.59 -0.35
N LEU A 78 10.21 -0.90 0.71
CA LEU A 78 8.86 -0.58 1.11
C LEU A 78 8.88 0.80 1.78
N GLU A 79 7.96 1.66 1.36
CA GLU A 79 7.76 2.96 2.00
C GLU A 79 6.28 3.16 2.29
N ILE A 80 5.98 3.65 3.48
CA ILE A 80 4.63 4.07 3.82
C ILE A 80 4.69 5.57 4.02
N VAL A 81 3.91 6.31 3.21
CA VAL A 81 3.87 7.76 3.29
C VAL A 81 2.44 8.21 3.56
N THR A 82 2.31 9.25 4.35
CA THR A 82 1.01 9.75 4.80
C THR A 82 0.85 11.21 4.43
N GLY A 83 -0.35 11.57 4.03
CA GLY A 83 -0.69 12.97 3.77
C GLY A 83 -0.70 13.78 5.07
N HIS A 84 -0.78 15.09 4.92
CA HIS A 84 -0.68 16.01 6.05
C HIS A 84 -1.72 15.73 7.14
N GLU A 85 -2.98 15.53 6.76
CA GLU A 85 -4.04 15.25 7.73
C GLU A 85 -4.00 13.79 8.20
N ALA A 86 -3.70 12.86 7.29
CA ALA A 86 -3.63 11.44 7.64
C ALA A 86 -2.57 11.18 8.71
N ARG A 87 -1.47 11.93 8.68
CA ARG A 87 -0.35 11.76 9.64
C ARG A 87 -0.79 12.01 11.08
N ARG A 88 -1.80 12.80 11.27
CA ARG A 88 -2.32 13.07 12.62
C ARG A 88 -2.93 11.81 13.24
N ARG A 89 -3.43 10.90 12.41
CA ARG A 89 -4.05 9.66 12.85
C ARG A 89 -3.14 8.45 12.68
N VAL A 90 -2.22 8.51 11.72
CA VAL A 90 -1.19 7.49 11.48
C VAL A 90 0.16 8.19 11.52
N PRO A 91 0.70 8.43 12.72
CA PRO A 91 1.99 9.10 12.83
C PRO A 91 3.13 8.22 12.30
N ASP A 92 4.27 8.84 12.05
CA ASP A 92 5.43 8.16 11.45
C ASP A 92 5.83 6.90 12.20
N ARG A 93 5.73 6.92 13.53
CA ARG A 93 6.08 5.74 14.34
C ARG A 93 5.17 4.56 14.02
N SER A 94 3.87 4.82 13.90
CA SER A 94 2.90 3.77 13.57
C SER A 94 3.14 3.21 12.17
N ALA A 95 3.43 4.10 11.22
CA ALA A 95 3.76 3.69 9.85
C ALA A 95 5.03 2.83 9.83
N LYS A 96 6.04 3.22 10.61
CA LYS A 96 7.29 2.47 10.68
C LYS A 96 7.08 1.07 11.26
N LEU A 97 6.26 0.94 12.29
CA LEU A 97 5.96 -0.36 12.88
C LEU A 97 5.23 -1.27 11.87
N ALA A 98 4.26 -0.71 11.14
CA ALA A 98 3.57 -1.47 10.09
C ALA A 98 4.55 -1.90 9.00
N ALA A 99 5.45 -1.01 8.59
CA ALA A 99 6.45 -1.31 7.57
C ALA A 99 7.36 -2.46 8.01
N MET A 100 7.75 -2.50 9.27
CA MET A 100 8.58 -3.57 9.81
C MET A 100 7.85 -4.91 9.76
N SER A 101 6.59 -4.94 10.15
CA SER A 101 5.76 -6.14 10.07
C SER A 101 5.62 -6.63 8.64
N MET A 102 5.35 -5.71 7.72
CA MET A 102 5.18 -6.05 6.30
C MET A 102 6.48 -6.59 5.72
N SER A 103 7.62 -5.97 6.06
CA SER A 103 8.93 -6.45 5.59
C SER A 103 9.21 -7.87 6.06
N ALA A 104 8.84 -8.20 7.29
CA ALA A 104 9.01 -9.55 7.82
C ALA A 104 8.18 -10.57 7.02
N ALA A 105 6.94 -10.22 6.70
CA ALA A 105 6.08 -11.09 5.88
C ALA A 105 6.64 -11.27 4.48
N PHE A 106 7.14 -10.19 3.89
CA PHE A 106 7.74 -10.22 2.54
C PHE A 106 8.97 -11.12 2.53
N ALA A 107 9.80 -11.02 3.56
CA ALA A 107 10.99 -11.87 3.68
C ALA A 107 10.61 -13.36 3.77
N GLY A 108 9.44 -13.66 4.32
CA GLY A 108 8.90 -15.02 4.37
C GLY A 108 8.18 -15.46 3.10
N GLY A 109 8.13 -14.60 2.09
CA GLY A 109 7.52 -14.92 0.81
C GLY A 109 6.03 -14.61 0.71
N ASP A 110 5.46 -13.91 1.68
CA ASP A 110 4.02 -13.62 1.71
C ASP A 110 3.77 -12.14 1.41
N LEU A 111 3.89 -11.78 0.14
CA LEU A 111 3.71 -10.39 -0.28
C LEU A 111 2.27 -9.93 -0.07
N ALA A 112 1.31 -10.70 -0.57
CA ALA A 112 -0.11 -10.32 -0.47
C ALA A 112 -0.58 -10.28 0.98
N GLY A 113 -0.25 -11.30 1.77
CA GLY A 113 -0.62 -11.36 3.18
C GLY A 113 0.01 -10.23 3.99
N GLY A 114 1.26 -9.90 3.66
CA GLY A 114 1.94 -8.78 4.31
C GLY A 114 1.24 -7.45 4.04
N ILE A 115 0.82 -7.21 2.80
CA ILE A 115 0.08 -5.99 2.45
C ILE A 115 -1.26 -5.94 3.19
N VAL A 116 -2.01 -7.03 3.15
CA VAL A 116 -3.33 -7.10 3.82
C VAL A 116 -3.19 -6.84 5.32
N SER A 117 -2.23 -7.52 5.97
CA SER A 117 -1.98 -7.33 7.41
C SER A 117 -1.52 -5.93 7.73
N GLY A 118 -0.67 -5.36 6.87
CA GLY A 118 -0.17 -4.00 7.05
C GLY A 118 -1.28 -2.97 6.96
N LEU A 119 -2.18 -3.12 6.00
CA LEU A 119 -3.34 -2.23 5.87
C LEU A 119 -4.23 -2.30 7.11
N SER A 120 -4.47 -3.52 7.61
CA SER A 120 -5.26 -3.72 8.82
C SER A 120 -4.59 -3.05 10.03
N GLN A 121 -3.28 -3.21 10.16
CA GLN A 121 -2.53 -2.60 11.25
C GLN A 121 -2.58 -1.07 11.19
N LEU A 122 -2.40 -0.50 10.00
CA LEU A 122 -2.48 0.95 9.81
C LEU A 122 -3.87 1.48 10.14
N ALA A 123 -4.91 0.77 9.70
CA ALA A 123 -6.27 1.15 10.00
C ALA A 123 -6.55 1.11 11.50
N ASN A 124 -6.05 0.08 12.19
CA ASN A 124 -6.21 -0.03 13.65
C ASN A 124 -5.48 1.10 14.37
N GLN A 125 -4.30 1.49 13.88
CA GLN A 125 -3.55 2.60 14.46
C GLN A 125 -4.29 3.92 14.29
N ALA A 126 -4.93 4.13 13.14
CA ALA A 126 -5.71 5.32 12.88
C ALA A 126 -6.96 5.39 13.76
N GLY A 127 -7.49 4.23 14.11
CA GLY A 127 -8.73 4.14 14.88
C GLY A 127 -9.96 4.42 14.03
N LYS A 128 -11.10 4.14 14.62
CA LYS A 128 -12.38 4.41 13.95
C LYS A 128 -12.66 5.90 13.95
N HIS A 129 -13.30 6.32 12.90
CA HIS A 129 -13.72 7.71 12.76
C HIS A 129 -15.19 7.88 13.18
#